data_c8b37fe8ec3538f979ddfa61e8d1211c
#
_entry.id   c8b37fe8ec3538f979ddfa61e8d1211c
#
_cell.length_a   1.000
_cell.length_b   1.000
_cell.length_c   1.000
_cell.angle_alpha   90.00
_cell.angle_beta   90.00
_cell.angle_gamma   90.00
#
_symmetry.space_group_name_H-M   'P 1'
#
loop_
_entity.id
_entity.type
_entity.pdbx_description
1 polymer ?
#
loop_
_entity_poly.entity_id
_entity_poly.type
_entity_poly.pdbx_seq_one_letter_code
_entity_poly.pdbx_strand_id
1 'polypeptide(L)'
;MKHTTTSFPIAVRGLGVFVFTLVLTLATPWLFAQSANRPSDVVGLALVGHQVADLERSIQFFEAIDFKVTEGPSKWTVDKELNKLGNTPGAESRTAVMKVQSSVSDVPFTLVLRQYRGSERQDWSKLKSWDLLGSHIDLTVDGSVSDLLNKLEAKNLLVMPEMQGLPNPRQQEGFRRYAFIQDPDGLTIEYFGKPIPKPGDPPARPTVSNSSATPQNIDRLGKQAGFNHYAVNVMDAEKARDFYVKVLGGDYPPIADAGAKQIMQNGWYPQATTQNNLRIELVWFALNQGKTPPPLKFQDINANYSGFQVSNIETAYQRAKEHGAITVSDGGIVKYNKGRAALIRDSDVGGYILLWQPGK
;
A
#
# COMPACT_ATOMS: atom_id res chain seq x y z
N MET A 1 -73.46 -35.06 6.17
CA MET A 1 -72.11 -35.34 6.71
C MET A 1 -71.31 -36.03 5.64
N LYS A 2 -70.40 -35.28 4.94
CA LYS A 2 -69.53 -35.83 3.92
C LYS A 2 -68.10 -35.59 4.39
N HIS A 3 -67.40 -36.70 4.65
CA HIS A 3 -65.95 -36.68 4.94
C HIS A 3 -65.18 -36.55 3.60
N THR A 4 -64.39 -35.54 3.47
CA THR A 4 -63.44 -35.36 2.35
C THR A 4 -62.04 -35.64 2.89
N THR A 5 -61.45 -36.74 2.47
CA THR A 5 -60.08 -37.14 2.74
C THR A 5 -59.17 -36.46 1.67
N THR A 6 -58.31 -35.60 2.09
CA THR A 6 -57.24 -34.98 1.28
C THR A 6 -55.98 -35.79 1.41
N SER A 7 -55.54 -36.43 0.35
CA SER A 7 -54.27 -37.12 0.23
C SER A 7 -53.18 -36.11 -0.13
N PHE A 8 -52.08 -36.09 0.65
CA PHE A 8 -50.85 -35.35 0.31
C PHE A 8 -49.90 -36.25 -0.50
N PRO A 9 -49.30 -35.71 -1.56
CA PRO A 9 -48.25 -36.43 -2.28
C PRO A 9 -46.93 -36.33 -1.56
N ILE A 10 -46.25 -37.45 -1.40
CA ILE A 10 -44.88 -37.58 -0.87
C ILE A 10 -43.93 -37.14 -1.99
N ALA A 11 -43.20 -36.04 -1.74
CA ALA A 11 -42.14 -35.61 -2.62
C ALA A 11 -40.86 -36.43 -2.33
N VAL A 12 -40.46 -37.22 -3.30
CA VAL A 12 -39.18 -37.93 -3.34
C VAL A 12 -38.05 -36.92 -3.51
N ARG A 13 -37.23 -36.76 -2.50
CA ARG A 13 -35.99 -35.99 -2.58
C ARG A 13 -34.95 -36.78 -3.38
N GLY A 14 -34.67 -36.32 -4.59
CA GLY A 14 -33.57 -36.82 -5.38
C GLY A 14 -32.23 -36.46 -4.71
N LEU A 15 -31.44 -37.47 -4.45
CA LEU A 15 -30.04 -37.35 -4.00
C LEU A 15 -29.23 -36.91 -5.21
N GLY A 16 -28.92 -35.62 -5.30
CA GLY A 16 -27.98 -35.10 -6.28
C GLY A 16 -26.56 -35.50 -5.92
N VAL A 17 -26.02 -36.47 -6.66
CA VAL A 17 -24.60 -36.79 -6.59
C VAL A 17 -23.84 -35.67 -7.24
N PHE A 18 -23.20 -34.81 -6.44
CA PHE A 18 -22.23 -33.83 -6.92
C PHE A 18 -20.93 -34.56 -7.29
N VAL A 19 -20.74 -34.80 -8.58
CA VAL A 19 -19.44 -35.22 -9.12
C VAL A 19 -18.52 -34.02 -9.08
N PHE A 20 -17.63 -33.98 -8.08
CA PHE A 20 -16.49 -33.05 -8.08
C PHE A 20 -15.52 -33.49 -9.17
N THR A 21 -15.58 -32.85 -10.32
CA THR A 21 -14.52 -32.97 -11.34
C THR A 21 -13.28 -32.26 -10.80
N LEU A 22 -12.35 -33.05 -10.26
CA LEU A 22 -11.02 -32.62 -9.87
C LEU A 22 -10.25 -32.23 -11.13
N VAL A 23 -10.30 -30.97 -11.53
CA VAL A 23 -9.40 -30.43 -12.56
C VAL A 23 -8.02 -30.36 -11.94
N LEU A 24 -7.19 -31.37 -12.16
CA LEU A 24 -5.75 -31.29 -11.95
C LEU A 24 -5.18 -30.29 -12.95
N THR A 25 -5.19 -29.01 -12.60
CA THR A 25 -4.30 -28.04 -13.26
C THR A 25 -2.90 -28.43 -12.86
N LEU A 26 -2.17 -29.03 -13.79
CA LEU A 26 -0.71 -29.18 -13.73
C LEU A 26 -0.17 -27.77 -13.47
N ALA A 27 0.25 -27.53 -12.23
CA ALA A 27 1.02 -26.36 -11.87
C ALA A 27 2.36 -26.48 -12.61
N THR A 28 2.39 -25.92 -13.83
CA THR A 28 3.67 -25.62 -14.47
C THR A 28 4.43 -24.76 -13.47
N PRO A 29 5.66 -25.12 -13.07
CA PRO A 29 6.48 -24.24 -12.28
C PRO A 29 6.65 -22.98 -13.13
N TRP A 30 6.01 -21.90 -12.70
CA TRP A 30 6.34 -20.56 -13.17
C TRP A 30 7.77 -20.32 -12.69
N LEU A 31 8.74 -20.78 -13.49
CA LEU A 31 10.07 -20.21 -13.48
C LEU A 31 9.82 -18.72 -13.66
N PHE A 32 10.12 -17.92 -12.63
CA PHE A 32 10.23 -16.49 -12.73
C PHE A 32 11.22 -16.20 -13.85
N ALA A 33 10.71 -16.10 -15.07
CA ALA A 33 11.41 -15.38 -16.10
C ALA A 33 11.52 -13.97 -15.50
N GLN A 34 12.70 -13.64 -14.97
CA GLN A 34 13.05 -12.23 -14.79
C GLN A 34 12.58 -11.59 -16.08
N SER A 35 11.57 -10.73 -16.00
CA SER A 35 10.94 -10.21 -17.18
C SER A 35 12.05 -9.59 -18.02
N ALA A 36 12.29 -10.14 -19.20
CA ALA A 36 13.38 -9.71 -20.09
C ALA A 36 13.28 -8.23 -20.47
N ASN A 37 12.25 -7.54 -19.99
CA ASN A 37 11.91 -6.15 -20.27
C ASN A 37 11.93 -5.24 -19.02
N ARG A 38 12.48 -5.71 -17.88
CA ARG A 38 12.58 -4.83 -16.71
C ARG A 38 13.56 -3.69 -16.98
N PRO A 39 13.19 -2.42 -16.72
CA PRO A 39 14.12 -1.30 -16.82
C PRO A 39 15.33 -1.48 -15.89
N SER A 40 16.53 -1.61 -16.45
CA SER A 40 17.76 -1.86 -15.70
C SER A 40 18.20 -0.67 -14.83
N ASP A 41 17.62 0.49 -15.06
CA ASP A 41 17.90 1.73 -14.33
C ASP A 41 17.03 1.90 -13.06
N VAL A 42 15.98 1.10 -12.86
CA VAL A 42 15.20 1.13 -11.63
C VAL A 42 15.83 0.20 -10.60
N VAL A 43 16.35 0.79 -9.54
CA VAL A 43 16.98 0.07 -8.44
C VAL A 43 15.93 -0.54 -7.51
N GLY A 44 14.90 0.20 -7.17
CA GLY A 44 13.76 -0.31 -6.39
C GLY A 44 13.04 0.75 -5.57
N LEU A 45 11.99 0.31 -4.85
CA LEU A 45 11.30 1.14 -3.87
C LEU A 45 12.24 1.45 -2.70
N ALA A 46 12.40 2.72 -2.36
CA ALA A 46 13.30 3.18 -1.32
C ALA A 46 12.57 3.70 -0.07
N LEU A 47 11.42 4.35 -0.26
CA LEU A 47 10.67 4.97 0.82
C LEU A 47 9.21 5.23 0.41
N VAL A 48 8.39 5.53 1.42
CA VAL A 48 7.08 6.19 1.25
C VAL A 48 7.14 7.54 1.96
N GLY A 49 6.55 8.57 1.36
CA GLY A 49 6.40 9.86 2.00
C GLY A 49 4.93 10.16 2.31
N HIS A 50 4.71 10.83 3.42
CA HIS A 50 3.40 11.23 3.90
C HIS A 50 3.42 12.67 4.39
N GLN A 51 2.52 13.50 3.85
CA GLN A 51 2.40 14.91 4.21
C GLN A 51 1.40 15.06 5.37
N VAL A 52 1.85 15.65 6.47
CA VAL A 52 1.10 15.68 7.73
C VAL A 52 0.71 17.10 8.14
N ALA A 53 -0.37 17.22 8.91
CA ALA A 53 -0.80 18.49 9.51
C ALA A 53 0.03 18.85 10.74
N ASP A 54 0.36 17.86 11.56
CA ASP A 54 1.11 18.00 12.80
C ASP A 54 2.15 16.88 12.90
N LEU A 55 3.43 17.25 12.71
CA LEU A 55 4.55 16.32 12.66
C LEU A 55 4.75 15.55 13.97
N GLU A 56 4.61 16.22 15.11
CA GLU A 56 4.78 15.60 16.42
C GLU A 56 3.69 14.58 16.72
N ARG A 57 2.44 14.90 16.36
CA ARG A 57 1.31 13.99 16.54
C ARG A 57 1.45 12.76 15.66
N SER A 58 1.88 12.94 14.42
CA SER A 58 2.10 11.82 13.50
C SER A 58 3.28 10.96 13.95
N ILE A 59 4.39 11.56 14.44
CA ILE A 59 5.50 10.81 15.05
C ILE A 59 4.99 9.95 16.22
N GLN A 60 4.20 10.52 17.15
CA GLN A 60 3.65 9.77 18.28
C GLN A 60 2.77 8.59 17.84
N PHE A 61 1.99 8.77 16.77
CA PHE A 61 1.19 7.70 16.19
C PHE A 61 2.09 6.58 15.66
N PHE A 62 3.05 6.92 14.80
CA PHE A 62 3.91 5.92 14.17
C PHE A 62 4.84 5.23 15.20
N GLU A 63 5.30 5.92 16.24
CA GLU A 63 6.02 5.28 17.36
C GLU A 63 5.14 4.32 18.16
N ALA A 64 3.83 4.62 18.29
CA ALA A 64 2.90 3.72 18.96
C ALA A 64 2.71 2.41 18.19
N ILE A 65 3.03 2.37 16.90
CA ILE A 65 2.96 1.23 16.00
C ILE A 65 4.35 0.75 15.53
N ASP A 66 5.34 0.93 16.40
CA ASP A 66 6.68 0.36 16.33
C ASP A 66 7.63 0.99 15.28
N PHE A 67 7.25 2.08 14.63
CA PHE A 67 8.22 2.89 13.90
C PHE A 67 9.14 3.61 14.86
N LYS A 68 10.37 3.89 14.41
CA LYS A 68 11.36 4.63 15.17
C LYS A 68 11.86 5.81 14.37
N VAL A 69 11.93 6.98 15.01
CA VAL A 69 12.59 8.15 14.42
C VAL A 69 14.08 7.84 14.24
N THR A 70 14.58 7.99 13.03
CA THR A 70 15.99 7.82 12.69
C THR A 70 16.66 9.13 12.32
N GLU A 71 15.88 10.13 11.85
CA GLU A 71 16.36 11.47 11.53
C GLU A 71 15.27 12.50 11.83
N GLY A 72 15.64 13.66 12.36
CA GLY A 72 14.73 14.76 12.70
C GLY A 72 14.06 14.60 14.08
N PRO A 73 12.94 15.31 14.34
CA PRO A 73 12.33 16.30 13.46
C PRO A 73 13.25 17.49 13.17
N SER A 74 13.27 17.92 11.91
CA SER A 74 14.06 19.07 11.51
C SER A 74 13.43 20.38 11.98
N LYS A 75 14.21 21.47 11.97
CA LYS A 75 13.67 22.82 12.12
C LYS A 75 12.89 23.21 10.87
N TRP A 76 12.00 24.19 10.99
CA TRP A 76 11.36 24.83 9.86
C TRP A 76 12.39 25.50 8.94
N THR A 77 12.35 25.16 7.67
CA THR A 77 13.27 25.73 6.66
C THR A 77 12.54 25.93 5.34
N VAL A 78 12.97 26.95 4.58
CA VAL A 78 12.66 27.08 3.17
C VAL A 78 13.70 26.27 2.39
N ASP A 79 13.37 25.03 2.08
CA ASP A 79 14.23 24.16 1.26
C ASP A 79 13.95 24.42 -0.22
N LYS A 80 14.87 25.12 -0.90
CA LYS A 80 14.71 25.49 -2.30
C LYS A 80 14.69 24.28 -3.24
N GLU A 81 15.44 23.23 -2.94
CA GLU A 81 15.46 22.00 -3.76
C GLU A 81 14.15 21.24 -3.61
N LEU A 82 13.67 21.07 -2.38
CA LEU A 82 12.39 20.45 -2.10
C LEU A 82 11.22 21.24 -2.69
N ASN A 83 11.28 22.58 -2.59
CA ASN A 83 10.24 23.45 -3.16
C ASN A 83 10.17 23.36 -4.69
N LYS A 84 11.31 23.20 -5.38
CA LYS A 84 11.34 22.90 -6.81
C LYS A 84 10.80 21.49 -7.10
N LEU A 85 11.17 20.50 -6.29
CA LEU A 85 10.70 19.13 -6.45
C LEU A 85 9.16 19.05 -6.31
N GLY A 86 8.60 19.65 -5.27
CA GLY A 86 7.16 19.63 -4.99
C GLY A 86 6.34 20.70 -5.73
N ASN A 87 7.01 21.59 -6.48
CA ASN A 87 6.39 22.79 -7.06
C ASN A 87 5.63 23.62 -5.98
N THR A 88 6.32 23.90 -4.86
CA THR A 88 5.79 24.60 -3.68
C THR A 88 6.59 25.86 -3.36
N PRO A 89 6.60 26.86 -4.24
CA PRO A 89 7.49 28.01 -4.13
C PRO A 89 7.29 28.76 -2.80
N GLY A 90 8.39 28.98 -2.08
CA GLY A 90 8.37 29.73 -0.82
C GLY A 90 7.83 29.00 0.40
N ALA A 91 7.36 27.74 0.26
CA ALA A 91 6.90 26.97 1.40
C ALA A 91 8.05 26.66 2.38
N GLU A 92 7.77 26.75 3.66
CA GLU A 92 8.63 26.20 4.70
C GLU A 92 8.18 24.77 5.03
N SER A 93 9.12 23.90 5.28
CA SER A 93 8.84 22.53 5.69
C SER A 93 9.73 22.07 6.84
N ARG A 94 9.26 21.05 7.54
CA ARG A 94 10.05 20.27 8.49
C ARG A 94 9.76 18.78 8.27
N THR A 95 10.73 17.93 8.56
CA THR A 95 10.70 16.52 8.18
C THR A 95 11.24 15.65 9.31
N ALA A 96 10.64 14.47 9.45
CA ALA A 96 11.17 13.36 10.22
C ALA A 96 11.27 12.13 9.33
N VAL A 97 12.34 11.35 9.48
CA VAL A 97 12.48 10.04 8.85
C VAL A 97 12.27 8.98 9.91
N MET A 98 11.35 8.09 9.64
CA MET A 98 11.03 6.97 10.53
C MET A 98 11.30 5.65 9.82
N LYS A 99 11.67 4.64 10.59
CA LYS A 99 11.89 3.29 10.08
C LYS A 99 11.14 2.26 10.91
N VAL A 100 10.69 1.21 10.25
CA VAL A 100 10.16 0.01 10.87
C VAL A 100 10.78 -1.21 10.20
N GLN A 101 10.96 -2.29 10.96
CA GLN A 101 11.41 -3.55 10.38
C GLN A 101 10.45 -4.00 9.28
N SER A 102 10.97 -4.63 8.25
CA SER A 102 10.14 -5.24 7.21
C SER A 102 9.88 -6.71 7.51
N SER A 103 8.65 -7.18 7.28
CA SER A 103 8.29 -8.60 7.35
C SER A 103 8.70 -9.37 6.07
N VAL A 104 8.99 -8.64 5.00
CA VAL A 104 9.30 -9.22 3.67
C VAL A 104 10.73 -8.93 3.19
N SER A 105 11.53 -8.18 3.98
CA SER A 105 12.88 -7.75 3.63
C SER A 105 13.76 -7.66 4.87
N ASP A 106 15.06 -7.85 4.72
CA ASP A 106 16.04 -7.62 5.79
C ASP A 106 16.39 -6.12 5.94
N VAL A 107 15.96 -5.29 5.00
CA VAL A 107 16.14 -3.84 5.06
C VAL A 107 14.89 -3.21 5.69
N PRO A 108 15.04 -2.36 6.71
CA PRO A 108 13.93 -1.64 7.28
C PRO A 108 13.20 -0.77 6.24
N PHE A 109 11.88 -0.74 6.34
CA PHE A 109 11.07 0.18 5.56
C PHE A 109 11.23 1.61 6.07
N THR A 110 11.30 2.58 5.15
CA THR A 110 11.48 4.00 5.45
C THR A 110 10.21 4.78 5.16
N LEU A 111 9.73 5.50 6.16
CA LEU A 111 8.64 6.48 6.07
C LEU A 111 9.17 7.88 6.28
N VAL A 112 8.86 8.80 5.38
CA VAL A 112 9.23 10.22 5.48
C VAL A 112 7.99 11.03 5.81
N LEU A 113 7.88 11.50 7.04
CA LEU A 113 6.83 12.43 7.45
C LEU A 113 7.27 13.86 7.17
N ARG A 114 6.38 14.67 6.59
CA ARG A 114 6.69 16.05 6.30
C ARG A 114 5.50 16.97 6.57
N GLN A 115 5.78 18.07 7.24
CA GLN A 115 4.82 19.13 7.50
C GLN A 115 5.23 20.40 6.76
N TYR A 116 4.26 21.05 6.12
CA TYR A 116 4.44 22.32 5.43
C TYR A 116 3.72 23.47 6.15
N ARG A 117 4.22 24.70 5.97
CA ARG A 117 3.55 25.94 6.30
C ARG A 117 3.90 27.06 5.30
N GLY A 118 3.21 28.18 5.35
CA GLY A 118 3.45 29.31 4.47
C GLY A 118 2.97 29.12 3.03
N SER A 119 2.20 28.04 2.77
CA SER A 119 1.54 27.77 1.49
C SER A 119 0.11 27.31 1.72
N GLU A 120 -0.76 27.56 0.75
CA GLU A 120 -2.11 27.02 0.77
C GLU A 120 -2.05 25.49 0.65
N ARG A 121 -2.77 24.80 1.54
CA ARG A 121 -2.90 23.35 1.58
C ARG A 121 -4.35 22.95 1.70
N GLN A 122 -4.73 21.87 1.06
CA GLN A 122 -6.00 21.21 1.28
C GLN A 122 -5.84 20.08 2.29
N ASP A 123 -6.90 19.78 3.00
CA ASP A 123 -6.94 18.68 3.98
C ASP A 123 -7.71 17.51 3.37
N TRP A 124 -6.99 16.45 3.04
CA TRP A 124 -7.51 15.20 2.51
C TRP A 124 -7.56 14.07 3.56
N SER A 125 -7.39 14.40 4.85
CA SER A 125 -7.38 13.42 5.95
C SER A 125 -8.70 12.64 6.07
N LYS A 126 -9.79 13.15 5.51
CA LYS A 126 -11.13 12.53 5.53
C LYS A 126 -11.44 11.66 4.32
N LEU A 127 -10.48 11.42 3.45
CA LEU A 127 -10.66 10.46 2.37
C LEU A 127 -11.00 9.09 2.94
N LYS A 128 -11.93 8.42 2.29
CA LYS A 128 -12.28 7.04 2.61
C LYS A 128 -11.20 6.12 2.05
N SER A 129 -11.04 4.97 2.66
CA SER A 129 -10.00 4.00 2.26
C SER A 129 -10.11 3.52 0.79
N TRP A 130 -11.28 3.70 0.18
CA TRP A 130 -11.52 3.34 -1.23
C TRP A 130 -11.51 4.52 -2.21
N ASP A 131 -11.35 5.75 -1.73
CA ASP A 131 -11.30 6.91 -2.61
C ASP A 131 -10.02 6.92 -3.45
N LEU A 132 -10.07 7.55 -4.63
CA LEU A 132 -8.85 7.86 -5.37
C LEU A 132 -7.95 8.73 -4.50
N LEU A 133 -6.63 8.52 -4.54
CA LEU A 133 -5.61 9.03 -3.62
C LEU A 133 -5.54 8.28 -2.28
N GLY A 134 -6.50 7.42 -1.96
CA GLY A 134 -6.37 6.51 -0.83
C GLY A 134 -5.13 5.64 -0.99
N SER A 135 -4.44 5.46 0.10
CA SER A 135 -3.29 4.56 0.20
C SER A 135 -3.26 3.94 1.57
N HIS A 136 -2.58 2.80 1.69
CA HIS A 136 -2.36 2.22 3.00
C HIS A 136 -0.96 1.61 3.12
N ILE A 137 -0.51 1.50 4.36
CA ILE A 137 0.66 0.71 4.73
C ILE A 137 0.15 -0.53 5.44
N ASP A 138 0.57 -1.70 4.98
CA ASP A 138 0.31 -2.96 5.67
C ASP A 138 1.45 -3.32 6.61
N LEU A 139 1.09 -3.68 7.84
CA LEU A 139 2.00 -4.11 8.89
C LEU A 139 1.59 -5.48 9.44
N THR A 140 2.51 -6.41 9.43
CA THR A 140 2.37 -7.67 10.17
C THR A 140 2.76 -7.45 11.64
N VAL A 141 1.94 -7.88 12.58
CA VAL A 141 2.20 -7.74 14.02
C VAL A 141 2.33 -9.09 14.72
N ASP A 142 3.20 -9.14 15.72
CA ASP A 142 3.42 -10.34 16.55
C ASP A 142 2.46 -10.43 17.75
N GLY A 143 1.51 -9.53 17.85
CA GLY A 143 0.60 -9.42 18.99
C GLY A 143 -0.86 -9.49 18.61
N SER A 144 -1.70 -9.24 19.60
CA SER A 144 -3.12 -9.07 19.44
C SER A 144 -3.43 -7.71 18.81
N VAL A 145 -4.26 -7.71 17.77
CA VAL A 145 -4.78 -6.46 17.18
C VAL A 145 -5.53 -5.65 18.25
N SER A 146 -6.25 -6.30 19.17
CA SER A 146 -6.94 -5.62 20.27
C SER A 146 -5.99 -4.86 21.18
N ASP A 147 -4.83 -5.42 21.51
CA ASP A 147 -3.83 -4.73 22.35
C ASP A 147 -3.28 -3.47 21.68
N LEU A 148 -3.08 -3.55 20.36
CA LEU A 148 -2.67 -2.39 19.58
C LEU A 148 -3.76 -1.30 19.59
N LEU A 149 -5.01 -1.66 19.34
CA LEU A 149 -6.13 -0.71 19.36
C LEU A 149 -6.26 -0.05 20.74
N ASN A 150 -6.16 -0.81 21.83
CA ASN A 150 -6.18 -0.29 23.19
C ASN A 150 -5.02 0.67 23.46
N LYS A 151 -3.81 0.35 22.98
CA LYS A 151 -2.62 1.20 23.10
C LYS A 151 -2.81 2.55 22.40
N LEU A 152 -3.39 2.55 21.19
CA LEU A 152 -3.66 3.77 20.44
C LEU A 152 -4.78 4.59 21.06
N GLU A 153 -5.85 3.93 21.54
CA GLU A 153 -6.95 4.59 22.22
C GLU A 153 -6.50 5.29 23.50
N ALA A 154 -5.70 4.61 24.32
CA ALA A 154 -5.15 5.19 25.56
C ALA A 154 -4.30 6.45 25.32
N LYS A 155 -3.80 6.63 24.09
CA LYS A 155 -3.04 7.81 23.66
C LYS A 155 -3.87 8.84 22.89
N ASN A 156 -5.18 8.64 22.72
CA ASN A 156 -6.06 9.43 21.84
C ASN A 156 -5.55 9.51 20.39
N LEU A 157 -4.95 8.44 19.91
CA LEU A 157 -4.40 8.32 18.55
C LEU A 157 -5.22 7.37 17.66
N LEU A 158 -6.21 6.67 18.22
CA LEU A 158 -7.01 5.72 17.46
C LEU A 158 -8.03 6.46 16.58
N VAL A 159 -7.87 6.32 15.27
CA VAL A 159 -8.87 6.71 14.27
C VAL A 159 -9.26 5.48 13.49
N MET A 160 -10.57 5.21 13.42
CA MET A 160 -11.10 4.09 12.66
C MET A 160 -11.62 4.60 11.33
N PRO A 161 -11.05 4.16 10.19
CA PRO A 161 -11.54 4.55 8.89
C PRO A 161 -12.92 3.97 8.61
N GLU A 162 -13.71 4.68 7.83
CA GLU A 162 -14.88 4.08 7.20
C GLU A 162 -14.39 3.09 6.12
N MET A 163 -14.76 1.82 6.25
CA MET A 163 -14.37 0.75 5.32
C MET A 163 -15.59 0.23 4.57
N GLN A 164 -15.52 0.21 3.23
CA GLN A 164 -16.61 -0.29 2.42
C GLN A 164 -16.82 -1.80 2.66
N GLY A 165 -17.97 -2.17 3.18
CA GLY A 165 -18.36 -3.58 3.35
C GLY A 165 -17.60 -4.34 4.43
N LEU A 166 -16.71 -3.71 5.18
CA LEU A 166 -16.01 -4.31 6.29
C LEU A 166 -16.62 -3.80 7.61
N PRO A 167 -16.99 -4.72 8.53
CA PRO A 167 -17.48 -4.34 9.84
C PRO A 167 -16.36 -3.70 10.67
N ASN A 168 -16.74 -2.83 11.61
CA ASN A 168 -15.83 -2.23 12.57
C ASN A 168 -14.97 -3.31 13.25
N PRO A 169 -13.63 -3.21 13.27
CA PRO A 169 -12.73 -4.19 13.89
C PRO A 169 -13.10 -4.53 15.34
N ARG A 170 -13.60 -3.57 16.13
CA ARG A 170 -14.07 -3.82 17.50
C ARG A 170 -15.29 -4.73 17.60
N GLN A 171 -16.13 -4.80 16.55
CA GLN A 171 -17.30 -5.70 16.53
C GLN A 171 -16.91 -7.15 16.23
N GLN A 172 -15.63 -7.39 16.00
CA GLN A 172 -15.11 -8.68 15.54
C GLN A 172 -14.00 -9.22 16.43
N GLU A 173 -14.00 -8.80 17.70
CA GLU A 173 -13.12 -9.34 18.73
C GLU A 173 -13.14 -10.88 18.71
N GLY A 174 -11.98 -11.45 18.56
CA GLY A 174 -11.73 -12.89 18.59
C GLY A 174 -11.57 -13.59 17.25
N PHE A 175 -11.91 -12.97 16.10
CA PHE A 175 -11.89 -13.67 14.81
C PHE A 175 -11.01 -13.02 13.73
N ARG A 176 -10.44 -11.83 13.94
CA ARG A 176 -9.79 -11.13 12.85
C ARG A 176 -8.30 -11.07 12.96
N ARG A 177 -7.73 -11.48 11.83
CA ARG A 177 -6.31 -11.39 11.54
C ARG A 177 -5.90 -9.98 11.12
N TYR A 178 -6.85 -9.06 10.89
CA TYR A 178 -6.55 -7.74 10.38
C TYR A 178 -7.46 -6.66 10.95
N ALA A 179 -6.93 -5.45 11.02
CA ALA A 179 -7.68 -4.24 11.32
C ALA A 179 -7.19 -3.10 10.45
N PHE A 180 -8.08 -2.17 10.15
CA PHE A 180 -7.73 -0.92 9.52
C PHE A 180 -7.86 0.21 10.53
N ILE A 181 -6.83 1.01 10.65
CA ILE A 181 -6.82 2.25 11.41
C ILE A 181 -6.31 3.36 10.50
N GLN A 182 -6.49 4.61 10.92
CA GLN A 182 -5.86 5.74 10.25
C GLN A 182 -4.93 6.47 11.21
N ASP A 183 -3.86 7.01 10.66
CA ASP A 183 -3.09 8.02 11.35
C ASP A 183 -3.91 9.32 11.47
N PRO A 184 -3.47 10.31 12.27
CA PRO A 184 -4.20 11.56 12.44
C PRO A 184 -4.45 12.35 11.15
N ASP A 185 -3.71 12.08 10.09
CA ASP A 185 -3.73 12.79 8.81
C ASP A 185 -4.37 12.00 7.68
N GLY A 186 -4.92 10.80 7.97
CA GLY A 186 -5.76 10.04 7.07
C GLY A 186 -5.06 8.92 6.29
N LEU A 187 -3.75 8.69 6.50
CA LEU A 187 -3.09 7.52 5.93
C LEU A 187 -3.62 6.26 6.63
N THR A 188 -4.14 5.34 5.84
CA THR A 188 -4.66 4.07 6.36
C THR A 188 -3.51 3.12 6.69
N ILE A 189 -3.62 2.45 7.81
CA ILE A 189 -2.72 1.37 8.23
C ILE A 189 -3.54 0.09 8.32
N GLU A 190 -3.16 -0.89 7.54
CA GLU A 190 -3.69 -2.24 7.61
C GLU A 190 -2.82 -3.09 8.54
N TYR A 191 -3.45 -3.82 9.45
CA TYR A 191 -2.75 -4.70 10.37
C TYR A 191 -3.11 -6.14 10.12
N PHE A 192 -2.10 -6.97 9.94
CA PHE A 192 -2.22 -8.42 10.01
C PHE A 192 -1.64 -8.94 11.33
N GLY A 193 -2.51 -9.41 12.21
CA GLY A 193 -2.12 -10.12 13.43
C GLY A 193 -2.03 -11.63 13.23
N LYS A 194 -1.25 -12.31 14.08
CA LYS A 194 -1.32 -13.78 14.19
C LYS A 194 -2.68 -14.16 14.73
N PRO A 195 -3.30 -15.27 14.23
CA PRO A 195 -4.52 -15.77 14.83
C PRO A 195 -4.26 -16.11 16.30
N ILE A 196 -5.12 -15.66 17.20
CA ILE A 196 -5.11 -16.13 18.57
C ILE A 196 -5.81 -17.49 18.55
N PRO A 197 -5.10 -18.62 18.81
CA PRO A 197 -5.73 -19.93 18.84
C PRO A 197 -6.79 -19.96 19.94
N LYS A 198 -7.99 -20.44 19.61
CA LYS A 198 -8.97 -20.76 20.65
C LYS A 198 -8.57 -22.07 21.34
N PRO A 199 -8.88 -22.22 22.63
CA PRO A 199 -8.77 -23.52 23.27
C PRO A 199 -9.57 -24.57 22.48
N GLY A 200 -8.88 -25.59 21.98
CA GLY A 200 -9.46 -26.66 21.15
C GLY A 200 -9.33 -26.49 19.65
N ASP A 201 -8.78 -25.37 19.15
CA ASP A 201 -8.45 -25.23 17.74
C ASP A 201 -7.31 -26.20 17.36
N PRO A 202 -7.41 -26.88 16.21
CA PRO A 202 -6.28 -27.63 15.69
C PRO A 202 -5.10 -26.68 15.44
N PRO A 203 -3.85 -27.15 15.58
CA PRO A 203 -2.69 -26.31 15.30
C PRO A 203 -2.84 -25.67 13.91
N ALA A 204 -2.62 -24.36 13.85
CA ALA A 204 -2.81 -23.60 12.63
C ALA A 204 -2.03 -24.27 11.49
N ARG A 205 -2.74 -24.83 10.52
CA ARG A 205 -2.09 -25.27 9.29
C ARG A 205 -1.42 -24.04 8.68
N PRO A 206 -0.17 -24.16 8.21
CA PRO A 206 0.43 -23.11 7.42
C PRO A 206 -0.57 -22.76 6.31
N THR A 207 -1.17 -21.59 6.36
CA THR A 207 -2.01 -21.09 5.28
C THR A 207 -1.07 -20.85 4.11
N VAL A 208 -1.02 -21.80 3.20
CA VAL A 208 -0.47 -21.58 1.88
C VAL A 208 -1.41 -20.56 1.24
N SER A 209 -1.07 -19.30 1.36
CA SER A 209 -1.70 -18.25 0.56
C SER A 209 -1.42 -18.64 -0.89
N ASN A 210 -2.47 -18.80 -1.70
CA ASN A 210 -2.36 -19.01 -3.16
C ASN A 210 -1.87 -17.76 -3.89
N SER A 211 -1.37 -16.75 -3.17
CA SER A 211 -0.62 -15.67 -3.76
C SER A 211 0.71 -16.23 -4.25
N SER A 212 1.14 -15.79 -5.41
CA SER A 212 2.38 -16.12 -6.14
C SER A 212 3.69 -15.80 -5.38
N ALA A 213 3.66 -15.79 -4.05
CA ALA A 213 4.82 -15.65 -3.21
C ALA A 213 5.70 -16.91 -3.35
N THR A 214 6.98 -16.72 -3.62
CA THR A 214 7.94 -17.83 -3.61
C THR A 214 7.94 -18.51 -2.23
N PRO A 215 8.22 -19.82 -2.13
CA PRO A 215 8.29 -20.53 -0.85
C PRO A 215 9.20 -19.84 0.19
N GLN A 216 10.26 -19.17 -0.25
CA GLN A 216 11.20 -18.41 0.59
C GLN A 216 10.54 -17.16 1.23
N ASN A 217 9.52 -16.57 0.60
CA ASN A 217 8.82 -15.41 1.13
C ASN A 217 7.66 -15.79 2.07
N ILE A 218 7.03 -16.94 1.87
CA ILE A 218 5.96 -17.45 2.74
C ILE A 218 6.50 -17.74 4.14
N ASP A 219 7.69 -18.32 4.24
CA ASP A 219 8.35 -18.58 5.52
C ASP A 219 8.71 -17.29 6.29
N ARG A 220 8.95 -16.18 5.60
CA ARG A 220 9.25 -14.88 6.21
C ARG A 220 8.02 -14.14 6.70
N LEU A 221 6.88 -14.26 6.00
CA LEU A 221 5.61 -13.65 6.42
C LEU A 221 5.11 -14.13 7.79
N GLY A 222 5.61 -15.25 8.28
CA GLY A 222 5.26 -15.82 9.59
C GLY A 222 6.27 -15.60 10.71
N LYS A 223 7.47 -15.07 10.41
CA LYS A 223 8.59 -15.05 11.36
C LYS A 223 8.90 -13.68 11.94
N GLN A 224 8.48 -12.60 11.31
CA GLN A 224 8.89 -11.25 11.69
C GLN A 224 7.73 -10.27 11.55
N ALA A 225 7.50 -9.48 12.60
CA ALA A 225 6.60 -8.33 12.54
C ALA A 225 7.21 -7.20 11.71
N GLY A 226 6.38 -6.35 11.13
CA GLY A 226 6.81 -5.16 10.44
C GLY A 226 6.12 -4.91 9.12
N PHE A 227 6.69 -4.02 8.32
CA PHE A 227 6.15 -3.61 7.02
C PHE A 227 6.04 -4.78 6.05
N ASN A 228 4.88 -4.91 5.43
CA ASN A 228 4.59 -5.91 4.43
C ASN A 228 4.47 -5.31 3.03
N HIS A 229 3.59 -4.32 2.84
CA HIS A 229 3.44 -3.62 1.56
C HIS A 229 2.92 -2.18 1.74
N TYR A 230 3.07 -1.40 0.69
CA TYR A 230 2.41 -0.12 0.50
C TYR A 230 1.38 -0.27 -0.61
N ALA A 231 0.18 0.21 -0.39
CA ALA A 231 -0.89 0.13 -1.36
C ALA A 231 -1.31 1.50 -1.88
N VAL A 232 -1.72 1.53 -3.13
CA VAL A 232 -2.25 2.74 -3.79
C VAL A 232 -3.55 2.41 -4.50
N ASN A 233 -4.55 3.27 -4.32
CA ASN A 233 -5.81 3.15 -5.03
C ASN A 233 -5.66 3.69 -6.46
N VAL A 234 -6.05 2.87 -7.42
CA VAL A 234 -5.90 3.17 -8.84
C VAL A 234 -7.27 3.32 -9.51
N MET A 235 -7.32 4.12 -10.56
CA MET A 235 -8.53 4.38 -11.32
C MET A 235 -8.81 3.28 -12.36
N ASP A 236 -7.75 2.75 -12.96
CA ASP A 236 -7.76 1.69 -13.95
C ASP A 236 -6.67 0.68 -13.61
N ALA A 237 -7.06 -0.54 -13.24
CA ALA A 237 -6.13 -1.55 -12.77
C ALA A 237 -5.13 -1.99 -13.85
N GLU A 238 -5.58 -2.13 -15.11
CA GLU A 238 -4.72 -2.58 -16.20
C GLU A 238 -3.70 -1.51 -16.60
N LYS A 239 -4.13 -0.28 -16.75
CA LYS A 239 -3.24 0.84 -17.06
C LYS A 239 -2.23 1.10 -15.96
N ALA A 240 -2.69 1.10 -14.70
CA ALA A 240 -1.80 1.26 -13.55
C ALA A 240 -0.78 0.12 -13.51
N ARG A 241 -1.22 -1.13 -13.66
CA ARG A 241 -0.31 -2.29 -13.73
C ARG A 241 0.72 -2.10 -14.86
N ASP A 242 0.27 -1.74 -16.04
CA ASP A 242 1.15 -1.50 -17.19
C ASP A 242 2.20 -0.42 -16.90
N PHE A 243 1.78 0.69 -16.28
CA PHE A 243 2.70 1.75 -15.87
C PHE A 243 3.72 1.23 -14.85
N TYR A 244 3.27 0.58 -13.79
CA TYR A 244 4.15 0.07 -12.73
C TYR A 244 5.11 -1.01 -13.24
N VAL A 245 4.71 -1.81 -14.21
CA VAL A 245 5.60 -2.80 -14.86
C VAL A 245 6.59 -2.12 -15.80
N LYS A 246 6.10 -1.32 -16.73
CA LYS A 246 6.92 -0.78 -17.83
C LYS A 246 7.83 0.38 -17.39
N VAL A 247 7.35 1.22 -16.45
CA VAL A 247 8.08 2.39 -15.98
C VAL A 247 8.94 2.08 -14.77
N LEU A 248 8.37 1.39 -13.79
CA LEU A 248 9.00 1.17 -12.48
C LEU A 248 9.58 -0.25 -12.32
N GLY A 249 9.38 -1.13 -13.29
CA GLY A 249 9.96 -2.47 -13.27
C GLY A 249 9.37 -3.42 -12.23
N GLY A 250 8.12 -3.18 -11.81
CA GLY A 250 7.41 -4.07 -10.92
C GLY A 250 7.04 -5.40 -11.57
N ASP A 251 7.05 -6.46 -10.79
CA ASP A 251 6.59 -7.78 -11.22
C ASP A 251 5.17 -8.02 -10.72
N TYR A 252 4.20 -7.81 -11.59
CA TYR A 252 2.76 -7.97 -11.31
C TYR A 252 2.17 -9.11 -12.13
N PRO A 253 1.36 -9.99 -11.51
CA PRO A 253 0.63 -11.00 -12.27
C PRO A 253 -0.39 -10.33 -13.21
N PRO A 254 -0.84 -11.03 -14.27
CA PRO A 254 -1.97 -10.59 -15.07
C PRO A 254 -3.24 -10.43 -14.24
N ILE A 255 -4.12 -9.49 -14.60
CA ILE A 255 -5.43 -9.35 -13.96
C ILE A 255 -6.30 -10.52 -14.36
N ALA A 256 -6.70 -11.34 -13.39
CA ALA A 256 -7.43 -12.57 -13.62
C ALA A 256 -8.96 -12.41 -13.66
N ASP A 257 -9.50 -11.30 -13.16
CA ASP A 257 -10.94 -11.12 -12.97
C ASP A 257 -11.40 -9.72 -13.40
N ALA A 258 -11.76 -9.60 -14.68
CA ALA A 258 -12.28 -8.36 -15.26
C ALA A 258 -13.71 -7.97 -14.77
N GLY A 259 -14.39 -8.85 -14.04
CA GLY A 259 -15.75 -8.63 -13.51
C GLY A 259 -15.82 -8.30 -12.02
N ALA A 260 -14.68 -8.27 -11.34
CA ALA A 260 -14.63 -8.01 -9.91
C ALA A 260 -15.07 -6.58 -9.55
N LYS A 261 -15.68 -6.42 -8.38
CA LYS A 261 -15.96 -5.08 -7.80
C LYS A 261 -14.72 -4.43 -7.18
N GLN A 262 -13.74 -5.22 -6.87
CA GLN A 262 -12.44 -4.82 -6.29
C GLN A 262 -11.36 -5.75 -6.84
N ILE A 263 -10.24 -5.17 -7.24
CA ILE A 263 -9.04 -5.88 -7.67
C ILE A 263 -7.90 -5.44 -6.76
N MET A 264 -7.17 -6.41 -6.23
CA MET A 264 -5.98 -6.19 -5.41
C MET A 264 -4.82 -6.95 -6.04
N GLN A 265 -3.79 -6.24 -6.44
CA GLN A 265 -2.62 -6.83 -7.09
C GLN A 265 -1.35 -6.43 -6.40
N ASN A 266 -0.62 -7.41 -5.91
CA ASN A 266 0.69 -7.21 -5.31
C ASN A 266 1.80 -7.33 -6.36
N GLY A 267 2.60 -6.29 -6.50
CA GLY A 267 3.79 -6.25 -7.32
C GLY A 267 5.07 -6.20 -6.49
N TRP A 268 6.08 -6.92 -6.92
CA TRP A 268 7.36 -7.01 -6.27
C TRP A 268 8.39 -6.07 -6.91
N TYR A 269 9.10 -5.35 -6.06
CA TYR A 269 10.21 -4.48 -6.47
C TYR A 269 11.49 -4.97 -5.80
N PRO A 270 12.59 -5.13 -6.52
CA PRO A 270 13.87 -5.40 -5.87
C PRO A 270 14.28 -4.21 -5.03
N GLN A 271 15.01 -4.50 -3.99
CA GLN A 271 15.77 -3.50 -3.26
C GLN A 271 17.21 -3.45 -3.77
N ALA A 272 17.78 -2.24 -3.77
CA ALA A 272 19.07 -1.94 -4.35
C ALA A 272 20.25 -2.73 -3.79
N THR A 273 20.15 -3.17 -2.56
CA THR A 273 21.29 -3.72 -1.82
C THR A 273 21.10 -5.14 -1.33
N THR A 274 19.93 -5.72 -1.55
CA THR A 274 19.59 -7.05 -1.04
C THR A 274 18.80 -7.85 -2.05
N GLN A 275 18.79 -9.17 -1.92
CA GLN A 275 17.92 -10.06 -2.73
C GLN A 275 16.43 -9.98 -2.30
N ASN A 276 16.09 -9.06 -1.43
CA ASN A 276 14.77 -8.91 -0.87
C ASN A 276 13.97 -7.88 -1.64
N ASN A 277 12.68 -8.12 -1.79
CA ASN A 277 11.77 -7.28 -2.54
C ASN A 277 10.80 -6.59 -1.60
N LEU A 278 10.59 -5.28 -1.76
CA LEU A 278 9.44 -4.59 -1.21
C LEU A 278 8.24 -4.73 -2.14
N ARG A 279 7.04 -4.59 -1.60
CA ARG A 279 5.81 -4.74 -2.36
C ARG A 279 5.05 -3.43 -2.46
N ILE A 280 4.48 -3.18 -3.65
CA ILE A 280 3.39 -2.22 -3.83
C ILE A 280 2.16 -2.99 -4.27
N GLU A 281 1.05 -2.76 -3.59
CA GLU A 281 -0.25 -3.26 -3.98
C GLU A 281 -1.00 -2.20 -4.77
N LEU A 282 -1.55 -2.59 -5.92
CA LEU A 282 -2.48 -1.78 -6.69
C LEU A 282 -3.90 -2.21 -6.31
N VAL A 283 -4.69 -1.27 -5.79
CA VAL A 283 -6.06 -1.53 -5.37
C VAL A 283 -7.02 -0.76 -6.26
N TRP A 284 -7.86 -1.48 -6.97
CA TRP A 284 -8.87 -0.90 -7.81
C TRP A 284 -10.27 -1.20 -7.24
N PHE A 285 -11.12 -0.18 -7.24
CA PHE A 285 -12.52 -0.30 -6.89
C PHE A 285 -13.39 0.10 -8.09
N ALA A 286 -14.38 -0.72 -8.45
CA ALA A 286 -15.29 -0.44 -9.56
C ALA A 286 -15.99 0.92 -9.44
N LEU A 287 -16.25 1.37 -8.22
CA LEU A 287 -16.84 2.68 -7.94
C LEU A 287 -15.95 3.88 -8.34
N ASN A 288 -14.65 3.65 -8.57
CA ASN A 288 -13.70 4.68 -8.99
C ASN A 288 -13.53 4.76 -10.51
N GLN A 289 -14.10 3.82 -11.24
CA GLN A 289 -13.99 3.80 -12.69
C GLN A 289 -14.55 5.09 -13.31
N GLY A 290 -13.74 5.76 -14.12
CA GLY A 290 -14.11 7.00 -14.80
C GLY A 290 -14.16 8.25 -13.91
N LYS A 291 -13.79 8.16 -12.62
CA LYS A 291 -13.63 9.33 -11.77
C LYS A 291 -12.34 10.07 -12.11
N THR A 292 -12.38 11.39 -11.96
CA THR A 292 -11.17 12.20 -12.03
C THR A 292 -10.53 12.29 -10.65
N PRO A 293 -9.21 12.04 -10.54
CA PRO A 293 -8.51 12.26 -9.28
C PRO A 293 -8.68 13.72 -8.82
N PRO A 294 -8.84 13.97 -7.52
CA PRO A 294 -8.91 15.32 -7.01
C PRO A 294 -7.60 16.10 -7.30
N PRO A 295 -7.67 17.44 -7.33
CA PRO A 295 -6.51 18.28 -7.67
C PRO A 295 -5.53 18.38 -6.50
N LEU A 296 -4.87 17.27 -6.18
CA LEU A 296 -3.89 17.13 -5.11
C LEU A 296 -2.65 17.98 -5.40
N LYS A 297 -2.23 18.81 -4.44
CA LYS A 297 -0.92 19.47 -4.42
C LYS A 297 0.04 18.67 -3.54
N PHE A 298 1.33 18.73 -3.83
CA PHE A 298 2.32 17.94 -3.10
C PHE A 298 2.41 18.29 -1.61
N GLN A 299 2.11 19.53 -1.22
CA GLN A 299 2.09 19.99 0.17
C GLN A 299 0.78 19.74 0.91
N ASP A 300 -0.26 19.22 0.25
CA ASP A 300 -1.55 18.96 0.87
C ASP A 300 -1.42 17.90 1.97
N ILE A 301 -2.28 17.99 2.98
CA ILE A 301 -2.34 16.97 4.04
C ILE A 301 -2.83 15.66 3.42
N ASN A 302 -2.24 14.55 3.80
CA ASN A 302 -2.45 13.23 3.22
C ASN A 302 -2.01 13.09 1.75
N ALA A 303 -1.16 13.99 1.25
CA ALA A 303 -0.48 13.77 -0.02
C ALA A 303 0.63 12.73 0.18
N ASN A 304 0.42 11.55 -0.37
CA ASN A 304 1.34 10.42 -0.23
C ASN A 304 2.14 10.22 -1.52
N TYR A 305 3.36 9.69 -1.38
CA TYR A 305 4.18 9.34 -2.53
C TYR A 305 5.03 8.11 -2.27
N SER A 306 5.24 7.33 -3.32
CA SER A 306 6.24 6.26 -3.32
C SER A 306 7.55 6.78 -3.91
N GLY A 307 8.68 6.51 -3.25
CA GLY A 307 10.00 6.94 -3.70
C GLY A 307 10.81 5.78 -4.26
N PHE A 308 11.18 5.87 -5.53
CA PHE A 308 12.00 4.89 -6.22
C PHE A 308 13.42 5.40 -6.42
N GLN A 309 14.38 4.61 -6.00
CA GLN A 309 15.77 4.84 -6.38
C GLN A 309 16.01 4.38 -7.82
N VAL A 310 16.68 5.22 -8.58
CA VAL A 310 17.09 4.93 -9.96
C VAL A 310 18.58 5.16 -10.13
N SER A 311 19.21 4.42 -11.03
CA SER A 311 20.64 4.59 -11.36
C SER A 311 20.87 5.61 -12.48
N ASN A 312 19.84 5.88 -13.29
CA ASN A 312 19.84 6.88 -14.37
C ASN A 312 18.49 7.61 -14.38
N ILE A 313 18.49 8.82 -13.83
CA ILE A 313 17.27 9.62 -13.69
C ILE A 313 16.73 10.12 -15.03
N GLU A 314 17.59 10.44 -15.99
CA GLU A 314 17.18 10.90 -17.32
C GLU A 314 16.37 9.82 -18.03
N THR A 315 16.90 8.60 -18.06
CA THR A 315 16.25 7.46 -18.70
C THR A 315 14.93 7.11 -18.01
N ALA A 316 14.92 7.06 -16.69
CA ALA A 316 13.71 6.74 -15.91
C ALA A 316 12.62 7.81 -16.10
N TYR A 317 13.00 9.08 -16.04
CA TYR A 317 12.08 10.19 -16.20
C TYR A 317 11.52 10.29 -17.63
N GLN A 318 12.35 10.10 -18.65
CA GLN A 318 11.90 10.10 -20.05
C GLN A 318 10.93 8.96 -20.31
N ARG A 319 11.24 7.75 -19.84
CA ARG A 319 10.35 6.59 -19.94
C ARG A 319 9.00 6.84 -19.23
N ALA A 320 9.00 7.46 -18.05
CA ALA A 320 7.77 7.81 -17.37
C ALA A 320 6.89 8.75 -18.20
N LYS A 321 7.50 9.78 -18.84
CA LYS A 321 6.79 10.71 -19.73
C LYS A 321 6.19 10.00 -20.96
N GLU A 322 6.93 9.09 -21.57
CA GLU A 322 6.48 8.30 -22.72
C GLU A 322 5.27 7.41 -22.37
N HIS A 323 5.12 7.06 -21.09
CA HIS A 323 3.99 6.31 -20.58
C HIS A 323 2.92 7.20 -19.90
N GLY A 324 2.89 8.49 -20.20
CA GLY A 324 1.83 9.41 -19.79
C GLY A 324 1.98 10.04 -18.42
N ALA A 325 3.12 9.89 -17.75
CA ALA A 325 3.34 10.54 -16.46
C ALA A 325 3.31 12.07 -16.56
N ILE A 326 2.64 12.69 -15.61
CA ILE A 326 2.56 14.15 -15.48
C ILE A 326 3.73 14.61 -14.60
N THR A 327 4.54 15.54 -15.13
CA THR A 327 5.61 16.16 -14.35
C THR A 327 5.05 17.12 -13.32
N VAL A 328 5.49 16.98 -12.07
CA VAL A 328 5.13 17.84 -10.94
C VAL A 328 6.26 18.79 -10.60
N SER A 329 7.50 18.30 -10.57
CA SER A 329 8.67 19.10 -10.25
C SER A 329 8.89 20.24 -11.24
N ASP A 330 9.18 21.44 -10.72
CA ASP A 330 9.46 22.63 -11.52
C ASP A 330 10.77 22.46 -12.32
N GLY A 331 10.62 22.39 -13.65
CA GLY A 331 11.72 22.12 -14.57
C GLY A 331 12.07 20.64 -14.76
N GLY A 332 11.24 19.70 -14.26
CA GLY A 332 11.42 18.25 -14.47
C GLY A 332 12.42 17.63 -13.50
N ILE A 333 13.66 17.35 -13.94
CA ILE A 333 14.70 16.80 -13.06
C ILE A 333 15.37 17.95 -12.30
N VAL A 334 15.37 17.88 -10.98
CA VAL A 334 15.92 18.90 -10.08
C VAL A 334 17.01 18.32 -9.18
N LYS A 335 17.86 19.18 -8.60
CA LYS A 335 18.73 18.80 -7.50
C LYS A 335 17.89 18.47 -6.28
N TYR A 336 18.21 17.41 -5.58
CA TYR A 336 17.52 17.01 -4.36
C TYR A 336 18.40 16.06 -3.53
N ASN A 337 18.54 16.37 -2.24
CA ASN A 337 19.23 15.52 -1.24
C ASN A 337 20.57 14.97 -1.75
N LYS A 338 21.49 15.86 -2.12
CA LYS A 338 22.84 15.56 -2.69
C LYS A 338 22.80 14.74 -3.99
N GLY A 339 21.64 14.53 -4.58
CA GLY A 339 21.46 13.81 -5.83
C GLY A 339 20.56 14.59 -6.78
N ARG A 340 19.81 13.86 -7.59
CA ARG A 340 18.83 14.41 -8.51
C ARG A 340 17.52 13.64 -8.39
N ALA A 341 16.41 14.36 -8.56
CA ALA A 341 15.09 13.75 -8.46
C ALA A 341 14.12 14.37 -9.47
N ALA A 342 13.06 13.64 -9.76
CA ALA A 342 11.87 14.13 -10.42
C ALA A 342 10.65 13.63 -9.67
N LEU A 343 9.71 14.51 -9.41
CA LEU A 343 8.41 14.16 -8.89
C LEU A 343 7.42 14.12 -10.05
N ILE A 344 6.76 13.01 -10.21
CA ILE A 344 5.76 12.77 -11.25
C ILE A 344 4.47 12.28 -10.65
N ARG A 345 3.41 12.31 -11.43
CA ARG A 345 2.15 11.61 -11.16
C ARG A 345 1.86 10.67 -12.32
N ASP A 346 1.46 9.47 -12.02
CA ASP A 346 0.76 8.65 -13.00
C ASP A 346 -0.66 9.21 -13.19
N SER A 347 -1.09 9.37 -14.44
CA SER A 347 -2.41 9.89 -14.78
C SER A 347 -3.55 9.01 -14.26
N ASP A 348 -3.32 7.72 -14.14
CA ASP A 348 -4.34 6.72 -13.77
C ASP A 348 -4.33 6.37 -12.27
N VAL A 349 -3.21 6.56 -11.58
CA VAL A 349 -3.10 6.35 -10.13
C VAL A 349 -3.47 7.61 -9.35
N GLY A 350 -3.10 8.78 -9.87
CA GLY A 350 -3.30 10.04 -9.18
C GLY A 350 -2.33 10.30 -8.02
N GLY A 351 -1.64 9.30 -7.52
CA GLY A 351 -0.60 9.42 -6.48
C GLY A 351 0.72 9.97 -7.02
N TYR A 352 1.56 10.46 -6.12
CA TYR A 352 2.90 10.93 -6.47
C TYR A 352 3.91 9.79 -6.48
N ILE A 353 4.85 9.90 -7.42
CA ILE A 353 6.00 9.01 -7.54
C ILE A 353 7.26 9.87 -7.60
N LEU A 354 8.15 9.65 -6.64
CA LEU A 354 9.46 10.27 -6.60
C LEU A 354 10.47 9.34 -7.29
N LEU A 355 11.04 9.76 -8.40
CA LEU A 355 12.23 9.13 -8.97
C LEU A 355 13.45 9.84 -8.40
N TRP A 356 14.37 9.11 -7.77
CA TRP A 356 15.53 9.68 -7.10
C TRP A 356 16.81 8.94 -7.46
N GLN A 357 17.79 9.67 -7.95
CA GLN A 357 19.15 9.20 -8.16
C GLN A 357 20.06 9.82 -7.11
N PRO A 358 20.63 9.02 -6.18
CA PRO A 358 21.59 9.53 -5.22
C PRO A 358 22.83 10.11 -5.93
N GLY A 359 23.43 11.14 -5.35
CA GLY A 359 24.73 11.63 -5.78
C GLY A 359 25.82 10.59 -5.53
N LYS A 360 26.90 10.70 -6.31
CA LYS A 360 28.09 9.87 -6.14
C LYS A 360 28.90 10.32 -4.92
#